data_218ef81144612de44b2851ef58f1bf03
#
_entry.id   218ef81144612de44b2851ef58f1bf03
#
_cell.length_a   1.000
_cell.length_b   1.000
_cell.length_c   1.000
_cell.angle_alpha   90.00
_cell.angle_beta   90.00
_cell.angle_gamma   90.00
#
_symmetry.space_group_name_H-M   'P 1'
#
loop_
_entity.id
_entity.type
_entity.pdbx_description
1 polymer ?
#
loop_
_entity_poly.entity_id
_entity_poly.type
_entity_poly.pdbx_seq_one_letter_code
_entity_poly.pdbx_strand_id
1 'polypeptide(L)' 'MAKYIKTNDKKIIVFSGLNNHSDFKQFNPTSAGFIRFETDVAGDINCVCYGSSLSLQMDSDQLEDTMLANMQITGNIF' A
#
# COMPACT_ATOMS: atom_id res chain seq x y z
N MET A 1 -6.12 4.00 10.55
CA MET A 1 -5.76 2.94 9.60
C MET A 1 -5.54 3.56 8.24
N ALA A 2 -4.44 3.25 7.60
CA ALA A 2 -4.14 3.78 6.26
C ALA A 2 -4.52 2.76 5.19
N LYS A 3 -4.92 3.26 4.04
CA LYS A 3 -5.22 2.48 2.85
C LYS A 3 -4.20 2.80 1.76
N TYR A 4 -4.09 1.91 0.79
CA TYR A 4 -3.21 2.14 -0.35
C TYR A 4 -3.80 1.55 -1.63
N ILE A 5 -3.30 2.03 -2.74
CA ILE A 5 -3.41 1.37 -4.04
C ILE A 5 -2.02 1.25 -4.66
N LYS A 6 -1.84 0.26 -5.51
CA LYS A 6 -0.71 0.18 -6.42
C LYS A 6 -1.23 0.47 -7.83
N THR A 7 -0.62 1.43 -8.51
CA THR A 7 -0.99 1.79 -9.86
C THR A 7 -0.41 0.80 -10.88
N ASN A 8 -0.85 0.89 -12.13
CA ASN A 8 -0.34 0.00 -13.18
C ASN A 8 1.13 0.24 -13.52
N ASP A 9 1.70 1.38 -13.15
CA ASP A 9 3.13 1.67 -13.27
C ASP A 9 3.89 1.42 -11.95
N LYS A 10 3.30 0.65 -11.05
CA LYS A 10 3.89 0.18 -9.79
C LYS A 10 4.22 1.29 -8.79
N LYS A 11 3.44 2.34 -8.79
CA LYS A 11 3.49 3.39 -7.76
C LYS A 11 2.56 3.03 -6.61
N ILE A 12 3.05 3.21 -5.39
CA ILE A 12 2.23 3.03 -4.19
C ILE A 12 1.70 4.40 -3.76
N ILE A 13 0.38 4.52 -3.70
CA ILE A 13 -0.29 5.72 -3.22
C ILE A 13 -0.97 5.38 -1.90
N VAL A 14 -0.57 6.09 -0.83
CA VAL A 14 -1.11 5.90 0.51
C VAL A 14 -2.06 7.04 0.82
N PHE A 15 -3.19 6.72 1.40
CA PHE A 15 -4.21 7.71 1.75
C PHE A 15 -4.93 7.33 3.04
N SER A 16 -5.68 8.30 3.57
CA SER A 16 -6.41 8.14 4.82
C SER A 16 -7.44 7.01 4.74
N GLY A 17 -7.55 6.24 5.82
CA GLY A 17 -8.60 5.24 5.95
C GLY A 17 -10.02 5.79 5.89
N LEU A 18 -10.19 7.11 5.99
CA LEU A 18 -11.50 7.77 5.84
C LEU A 18 -11.94 7.87 4.39
N ASN A 19 -11.02 7.77 3.44
CA ASN A 19 -11.34 7.77 2.03
C ASN A 19 -11.60 6.34 1.54
N ASN A 20 -12.36 6.21 0.47
CA ASN A 20 -12.58 4.92 -0.18
C ASN A 20 -11.52 4.69 -1.25
N HIS A 21 -11.14 3.43 -1.46
CA HIS A 21 -10.23 3.08 -2.55
C HIS A 21 -10.77 3.53 -3.90
N SER A 22 -12.09 3.49 -4.10
CA SER A 22 -12.72 3.89 -5.36
C SER A 22 -12.53 5.37 -5.68
N ASP A 23 -12.20 6.21 -4.69
CA ASP A 23 -11.88 7.62 -4.93
C ASP A 23 -10.57 7.79 -5.72
N PHE A 24 -9.77 6.74 -5.81
CA PHE A 24 -8.48 6.73 -6.51
C PHE A 24 -8.50 5.88 -7.77
N LYS A 25 -9.68 5.52 -8.24
CA LYS A 25 -9.86 4.65 -9.41
C LYS A 25 -9.20 5.21 -10.68
N GLN A 26 -9.14 6.53 -10.82
CA GLN A 26 -8.54 7.20 -11.97
C GLN A 26 -7.03 6.95 -12.10
N PHE A 27 -6.39 6.45 -11.05
CA PHE A 27 -4.96 6.14 -11.07
C PHE A 27 -4.65 4.73 -11.58
N ASN A 28 -5.65 4.03 -12.10
CA ASN A 28 -5.53 2.69 -12.69
C ASN A 28 -4.90 1.68 -11.70
N PRO A 29 -5.56 1.43 -10.56
CA PRO A 29 -5.01 0.50 -9.58
C PRO A 29 -5.01 -0.93 -10.09
N THR A 30 -3.96 -1.69 -9.74
CA THR A 30 -3.83 -3.11 -10.03
C THR A 30 -3.85 -3.96 -8.78
N SER A 31 -3.60 -3.37 -7.62
CA SER A 31 -3.85 -3.98 -6.32
C SER A 31 -4.20 -2.90 -5.32
N ALA A 32 -4.83 -3.29 -4.23
CA ALA A 32 -5.30 -2.36 -3.22
C ALA A 32 -5.51 -3.07 -1.89
N GLY A 33 -5.42 -2.32 -0.80
CA GLY A 33 -5.66 -2.86 0.53
C GLY A 33 -5.33 -1.83 1.59
N PHE A 34 -4.77 -2.33 2.68
CA PHE A 34 -4.37 -1.55 3.82
C PHE A 34 -2.86 -1.57 3.96
N ILE A 35 -2.32 -0.52 4.55
CA ILE A 35 -0.90 -0.43 4.84
C ILE A 35 -0.73 -0.05 6.31
N ARG A 36 0.20 -0.71 6.99
CA ARG A 36 0.60 -0.31 8.34
C ARG A 36 2.10 -0.07 8.38
N PHE A 37 2.51 0.74 9.33
CA PHE A 37 3.90 1.07 9.56
C PHE A 37 4.35 0.45 10.87
N GLU A 38 5.52 -0.18 10.85
CA GLU A 38 6.09 -0.86 12.01
C GLU A 38 7.51 -0.36 12.23
N THR A 39 7.92 -0.25 13.50
CA THR A 39 9.30 0.07 13.86
C THR A 39 9.99 -1.21 14.32
N ASP A 40 11.12 -1.54 13.72
CA ASP A 40 11.88 -2.72 14.11
C ASP A 40 12.79 -2.43 15.32
N VAL A 41 13.52 -3.45 15.78
CA VAL A 41 14.37 -3.33 16.96
C VAL A 41 15.53 -2.36 16.75
N ALA A 42 15.93 -2.10 15.51
CA ALA A 42 16.98 -1.12 15.19
C ALA A 42 16.43 0.30 15.08
N GLY A 43 15.11 0.49 15.19
CA GLY A 43 14.47 1.78 15.08
C GLY A 43 14.09 2.17 13.65
N ASP A 44 14.29 1.28 12.68
CA ASP A 44 13.90 1.54 11.30
C ASP A 44 12.41 1.33 11.10
N ILE A 45 11.81 2.15 10.24
CA ILE A 45 10.39 2.06 9.92
C ILE A 45 10.20 1.22 8.67
N ASN A 46 9.31 0.24 8.76
CA ASN A 46 8.94 -0.64 7.66
C ASN A 46 7.45 -0.55 7.40
N CYS A 47 7.05 -0.80 6.15
CA CYS A 47 5.64 -0.88 5.76
C CYS A 47 5.24 -2.32 5.54
N VAL A 48 3.99 -2.64 5.84
CA VAL A 48 3.37 -3.92 5.48
C VAL A 48 2.05 -3.64 4.80
N CYS A 49 1.89 -4.17 3.59
CA CYS A 49 0.66 -4.10 2.81
C CYS A 49 -0.12 -5.39 2.98
N TYR A 50 -1.44 -5.31 3.13
CA TYR A 50 -2.27 -6.48 3.39
C TYR A 50 -3.73 -6.21 3.03
N GLY A 51 -4.53 -7.27 3.04
CA GLY A 51 -5.99 -7.17 2.92
C GLY A 51 -6.47 -6.97 1.50
N SER A 52 -7.57 -6.26 1.37
CA SER A 52 -8.24 -6.07 0.10
C SER A 52 -9.05 -4.78 0.09
N SER A 53 -9.54 -4.41 -1.08
CA SER A 53 -10.49 -3.31 -1.27
C SER A 53 -11.81 -3.87 -1.78
N LEU A 54 -12.87 -3.75 -0.99
CA LEU A 54 -14.20 -4.15 -1.42
C LEU A 54 -14.73 -3.23 -2.53
N SER A 55 -14.49 -1.92 -2.42
CA SER A 55 -15.02 -0.96 -3.39
C SER A 55 -14.38 -1.10 -4.78
N LEU A 56 -13.15 -1.58 -4.86
CA LEU A 56 -12.47 -1.85 -6.14
C LEU A 56 -12.53 -3.33 -6.53
N GLN A 57 -12.97 -4.20 -5.62
CA GLN A 57 -12.96 -5.66 -5.81
C GLN A 57 -11.57 -6.17 -6.16
N MET A 58 -10.57 -5.70 -5.42
CA MET A 58 -9.16 -6.04 -5.60
C MET A 58 -8.55 -6.50 -4.30
N ASP A 59 -7.63 -7.45 -4.41
CA ASP A 59 -6.80 -7.88 -3.30
C ASP A 59 -5.45 -7.14 -3.32
N SER A 60 -4.78 -7.11 -2.18
CA SER A 60 -3.38 -6.72 -2.13
C SER A 60 -2.53 -7.83 -2.76
N ASP A 61 -1.47 -7.42 -3.46
CA ASP A 61 -0.36 -8.31 -3.80
C ASP A 61 0.66 -8.13 -2.68
N GLN A 62 0.46 -8.88 -1.60
CA GLN A 62 1.10 -8.56 -0.33
C GLN A 62 2.62 -8.50 -0.41
N LEU A 63 3.25 -9.44 -1.09
CA LEU A 63 4.71 -9.48 -1.20
C LEU A 63 5.24 -8.33 -2.06
N GLU A 64 4.70 -8.16 -3.25
CA GLU A 64 5.16 -7.11 -4.15
C GLU A 64 4.84 -5.72 -3.60
N ASP A 65 3.62 -5.53 -3.11
CA ASP A 65 3.20 -4.22 -2.62
C ASP A 65 3.99 -3.80 -1.39
N THR A 66 4.28 -4.74 -0.49
CA THR A 66 5.12 -4.48 0.69
C THR A 66 6.53 -4.09 0.27
N MET A 67 7.11 -4.79 -0.69
CA MET A 67 8.44 -4.46 -1.21
C MET A 67 8.46 -3.07 -1.84
N LEU A 68 7.50 -2.78 -2.71
CA LEU A 68 7.42 -1.48 -3.38
C LEU A 68 7.18 -0.34 -2.39
N ALA A 69 6.31 -0.55 -1.40
CA ALA A 69 6.05 0.46 -0.37
C ALA A 69 7.31 0.79 0.42
N ASN A 70 8.07 -0.22 0.81
CA ASN A 70 9.31 0.02 1.53
C ASN A 70 10.34 0.75 0.67
N MET A 71 10.45 0.40 -0.60
CA MET A 71 11.37 1.10 -1.50
C MET A 71 10.96 2.55 -1.73
N GLN A 72 9.67 2.82 -1.88
CA GLN A 72 9.18 4.14 -2.29
C GLN A 72 8.94 5.08 -1.10
N ILE A 73 8.58 4.55 0.07
CA ILE A 73 8.15 5.36 1.21
C ILE A 73 9.25 5.42 2.27
N THR A 74 9.76 4.28 2.73
CA THR A 74 10.75 4.24 3.81
C THR A 74 12.18 4.25 3.31
N GLY A 75 12.40 3.96 2.02
CA GLY A 75 13.73 3.87 1.44
C GLY A 75 14.46 2.57 1.76
N ASN A 76 13.79 1.61 2.38
CA ASN A 76 14.39 0.32 2.72
C ASN A 76 14.43 -0.59 1.50
N ILE A 77 15.57 -1.22 1.28
CA ILE A 77 15.77 -2.20 0.21
C ILE A 77 15.95 -3.56 0.86
N PHE A 78 15.14 -4.51 0.43
CA PHE A 78 15.21 -5.88 0.92
C PHE A 78 15.94 -6.78 -0.08
#